data_65fb843e41cee32ed60505c5a0dd1106
#
_entry.id   65fb843e41cee32ed60505c5a0dd1106
#
_cell.length_a   1.000
_cell.length_b   1.000
_cell.length_c   1.000
_cell.angle_alpha   90.00
_cell.angle_beta   90.00
_cell.angle_gamma   90.00
#
_symmetry.space_group_name_H-M   'P 1'
#
loop_
_entity.id
_entity.type
_entity.pdbx_description
1 polymer ?
#
loop_
_entity_poly.entity_id
_entity_poly.type
_entity_poly.pdbx_seq_one_letter_code
_entity_poly.pdbx_strand_id
1 'polypeptide(L)'
;MRLHPNDNVGLALTKIKENRSFENVIAQENIPAGHKIALTEIQKGEPVRKYNQTIGFASQKINAGDHVHTHNIELRSFERLPEVGGVKNKINKPTKSANFQGYLRSNGKVGTRNYIGILSTVNCSASISQRIAGYFKSESYGESPNDILASYPNADGVIALTHDSGCGMSIEGDGLALLQRVLIGYAEHPNFAGILIVGLGCEVNQVSALLEKFKLKDRQHIRKLVIQENGGTRKTIENGIKIVRKLLEGTKDFQRETVSAKHLCIGLECGGSDAYSGISANPSLGAAADLVVEHGGSVILSETPEIYGAEHLLIQRAVTPEVGNRLTDLIHWWENYVAIYQGSLNNNPSPGNKAGGISTILEKSLGAVAKGGTSELVDVIQYAEPIKTKGLVFMDSPGYDPVSVTGQVA
;
A
#
# COMPACT_ATOMS: atom_id res chain seq x y z
N MET A 1 8.01 -28.54 -6.44
CA MET A 1 7.34 -28.03 -7.66
C MET A 1 8.29 -27.10 -8.39
N ARG A 2 8.57 -27.37 -9.66
CA ARG A 2 9.28 -26.46 -10.58
C ARG A 2 8.26 -25.50 -11.18
N LEU A 3 8.54 -24.20 -11.18
CA LEU A 3 7.56 -23.17 -11.58
C LEU A 3 7.69 -22.79 -13.06
N HIS A 4 8.90 -22.92 -13.63
CA HIS A 4 9.16 -22.68 -15.05
C HIS A 4 10.24 -23.65 -15.56
N PRO A 5 10.19 -24.11 -16.85
CA PRO A 5 11.21 -25.03 -17.40
C PRO A 5 12.66 -24.53 -17.30
N ASN A 6 12.89 -23.22 -17.29
CA ASN A 6 14.23 -22.62 -17.20
C ASN A 6 14.72 -22.43 -15.74
N ASP A 7 13.90 -22.78 -14.74
CA ASP A 7 14.31 -22.70 -13.34
C ASP A 7 15.36 -23.77 -13.03
N ASN A 8 16.41 -23.40 -12.32
CA ASN A 8 17.43 -24.32 -11.82
C ASN A 8 17.21 -24.68 -10.35
N VAL A 9 16.10 -24.19 -9.75
CA VAL A 9 15.64 -24.59 -8.42
C VAL A 9 14.17 -25.03 -8.46
N GLY A 10 13.81 -25.93 -7.55
CA GLY A 10 12.43 -26.33 -7.27
C GLY A 10 11.99 -25.87 -5.90
N LEU A 11 10.68 -25.61 -5.72
CA LEU A 11 10.07 -25.23 -4.44
C LEU A 11 9.57 -26.48 -3.70
N ALA A 12 9.99 -26.66 -2.46
CA ALA A 12 9.50 -27.71 -1.57
C ALA A 12 8.11 -27.30 -1.00
N LEU A 13 7.02 -27.83 -1.54
CA LEU A 13 5.67 -27.56 -1.02
C LEU A 13 5.44 -28.15 0.38
N THR A 14 6.15 -29.21 0.70
CA THR A 14 6.21 -29.84 2.02
C THR A 14 7.66 -30.14 2.34
N LYS A 15 7.98 -30.37 3.62
CA LYS A 15 9.35 -30.74 4.02
C LYS A 15 9.83 -31.96 3.22
N ILE A 16 10.96 -31.83 2.55
CA ILE A 16 11.67 -32.92 1.88
C ILE A 16 12.72 -33.46 2.84
N LYS A 17 12.67 -34.75 3.13
CA LYS A 17 13.69 -35.40 3.96
C LYS A 17 14.93 -35.71 3.13
N GLU A 18 16.09 -35.71 3.74
CA GLU A 18 17.32 -36.20 3.17
C GLU A 18 17.15 -37.58 2.50
N ASN A 19 17.84 -37.81 1.40
CA ASN A 19 17.75 -39.03 0.55
C ASN A 19 16.38 -39.27 -0.07
N ARG A 20 15.47 -38.29 -0.08
CA ARG A 20 14.20 -38.37 -0.83
C ARG A 20 14.33 -37.76 -2.22
N SER A 21 13.70 -38.45 -3.17
CA SER A 21 13.63 -37.97 -4.56
C SER A 21 12.70 -36.75 -4.65
N PHE A 22 13.12 -35.75 -5.44
CA PHE A 22 12.33 -34.62 -5.85
C PHE A 22 12.61 -34.36 -7.34
N GLU A 23 11.60 -34.57 -8.19
CA GLU A 23 11.80 -34.65 -9.66
C GLU A 23 12.95 -35.59 -10.01
N ASN A 24 14.00 -35.10 -10.64
CA ASN A 24 15.14 -35.93 -11.12
C ASN A 24 16.37 -35.82 -10.19
N VAL A 25 16.21 -35.26 -8.95
CA VAL A 25 17.30 -35.11 -8.00
C VAL A 25 16.98 -35.78 -6.66
N ILE A 26 18.01 -36.14 -5.92
CA ILE A 26 17.91 -36.67 -4.54
C ILE A 26 18.35 -35.58 -3.59
N ALA A 27 17.49 -35.24 -2.60
CA ALA A 27 17.81 -34.26 -1.60
C ALA A 27 19.03 -34.69 -0.76
N GLN A 28 20.05 -33.84 -0.71
CA GLN A 28 21.30 -34.12 0.01
C GLN A 28 21.17 -33.82 1.51
N GLU A 29 20.14 -33.11 1.89
CA GLU A 29 19.81 -32.72 3.27
C GLU A 29 18.31 -32.51 3.45
N ASN A 30 17.87 -32.26 4.69
CA ASN A 30 16.48 -31.90 4.95
C ASN A 30 16.17 -30.50 4.42
N ILE A 31 15.17 -30.37 3.55
CA ILE A 31 14.73 -29.08 2.98
C ILE A 31 13.40 -28.69 3.60
N PRO A 32 13.31 -27.54 4.30
CA PRO A 32 12.06 -27.10 4.91
C PRO A 32 10.98 -26.82 3.85
N ALA A 33 9.72 -26.89 4.26
CA ALA A 33 8.60 -26.45 3.42
C ALA A 33 8.76 -24.96 3.08
N GLY A 34 8.44 -24.57 1.85
CA GLY A 34 8.63 -23.23 1.33
C GLY A 34 10.05 -22.93 0.83
N HIS A 35 11.05 -23.77 1.15
CA HIS A 35 12.42 -23.57 0.71
C HIS A 35 12.70 -24.21 -0.66
N LYS A 36 13.88 -23.90 -1.20
CA LYS A 36 14.28 -24.31 -2.55
C LYS A 36 15.27 -25.45 -2.50
N ILE A 37 15.16 -26.36 -3.49
CA ILE A 37 16.12 -27.42 -3.78
C ILE A 37 16.73 -27.16 -5.15
N ALA A 38 18.06 -27.34 -5.30
CA ALA A 38 18.73 -27.24 -6.59
C ALA A 38 18.33 -28.41 -7.49
N LEU A 39 17.87 -28.12 -8.71
CA LEU A 39 17.50 -29.12 -9.73
C LEU A 39 18.68 -29.52 -10.63
N THR A 40 19.69 -28.66 -10.68
CA THR A 40 20.94 -28.85 -11.44
C THR A 40 22.09 -28.28 -10.60
N GLU A 41 23.32 -28.65 -10.96
CA GLU A 41 24.50 -28.00 -10.42
C GLU A 41 24.51 -26.53 -10.85
N ILE A 42 24.89 -25.63 -9.92
CA ILE A 42 25.02 -24.18 -10.12
C ILE A 42 26.40 -23.77 -9.65
N GLN A 43 27.22 -23.23 -10.57
CA GLN A 43 28.59 -22.81 -10.23
C GLN A 43 28.59 -21.51 -9.44
N LYS A 44 29.63 -21.29 -8.66
CA LYS A 44 29.82 -20.00 -7.96
C LYS A 44 29.74 -18.83 -8.95
N GLY A 45 28.89 -17.86 -8.63
CA GLY A 45 28.66 -16.68 -9.47
C GLY A 45 27.58 -16.85 -10.53
N GLU A 46 27.08 -18.05 -10.76
CA GLU A 46 25.96 -18.26 -11.67
C GLU A 46 24.63 -17.83 -11.09
N PRO A 47 23.67 -17.43 -11.94
CA PRO A 47 22.34 -17.01 -11.48
C PRO A 47 21.51 -18.20 -10.98
N VAL A 48 20.88 -18.01 -9.83
CA VAL A 48 19.82 -18.87 -9.32
C VAL A 48 18.50 -18.38 -9.89
N ARG A 49 17.76 -19.27 -10.59
CA ARG A 49 16.53 -18.91 -11.32
C ARG A 49 15.30 -19.56 -10.72
N LYS A 50 14.27 -18.73 -10.50
CA LYS A 50 12.91 -19.10 -10.12
C LYS A 50 11.93 -18.20 -10.87
N TYR A 51 10.80 -18.72 -11.34
CA TYR A 51 9.86 -18.00 -12.22
C TYR A 51 10.45 -17.53 -13.56
N ASN A 52 11.43 -18.24 -14.10
CA ASN A 52 12.24 -17.78 -15.24
C ASN A 52 13.00 -16.46 -14.99
N GLN A 53 13.17 -16.07 -13.73
CA GLN A 53 13.83 -14.85 -13.30
C GLN A 53 15.01 -15.17 -12.39
N THR A 54 16.02 -14.31 -12.39
CA THR A 54 17.15 -14.39 -11.46
C THR A 54 16.70 -13.91 -10.09
N ILE A 55 16.81 -14.79 -9.08
CA ILE A 55 16.50 -14.47 -7.68
C ILE A 55 17.74 -14.20 -6.84
N GLY A 56 18.92 -14.33 -7.39
CA GLY A 56 20.22 -14.12 -6.78
C GLY A 56 21.29 -14.90 -7.51
N PHE A 57 22.51 -14.89 -6.96
CA PHE A 57 23.66 -15.56 -7.53
C PHE A 57 24.25 -16.54 -6.52
N ALA A 58 24.76 -17.68 -6.97
CA ALA A 58 25.39 -18.64 -6.11
C ALA A 58 26.68 -18.05 -5.49
N SER A 59 26.76 -17.96 -4.17
CA SER A 59 27.95 -17.48 -3.45
C SER A 59 29.07 -18.53 -3.38
N GLN A 60 28.69 -19.79 -3.58
CA GLN A 60 29.55 -20.97 -3.68
C GLN A 60 28.95 -21.98 -4.67
N LYS A 61 29.67 -23.05 -4.99
CA LYS A 61 29.12 -24.14 -5.80
C LYS A 61 27.95 -24.78 -5.05
N ILE A 62 26.82 -24.98 -5.75
CA ILE A 62 25.61 -25.67 -5.26
C ILE A 62 25.42 -26.93 -6.12
N ASN A 63 25.36 -28.11 -5.49
CA ASN A 63 25.14 -29.33 -6.23
C ASN A 63 23.64 -29.62 -6.41
N ALA A 64 23.30 -30.43 -7.38
CA ALA A 64 21.93 -30.93 -7.56
C ALA A 64 21.47 -31.66 -6.28
N GLY A 65 20.30 -31.26 -5.77
CA GLY A 65 19.75 -31.80 -4.51
C GLY A 65 20.09 -31.00 -3.25
N ASP A 66 20.98 -30.02 -3.33
CA ASP A 66 21.32 -29.16 -2.18
C ASP A 66 20.16 -28.20 -1.84
N HIS A 67 20.05 -27.82 -0.57
CA HIS A 67 19.19 -26.76 -0.10
C HIS A 67 19.71 -25.40 -0.58
N VAL A 68 18.86 -24.62 -1.21
CA VAL A 68 19.22 -23.31 -1.76
C VAL A 68 18.58 -22.20 -0.92
N HIS A 69 19.40 -21.45 -0.21
CA HIS A 69 18.93 -20.37 0.68
C HIS A 69 20.04 -19.35 0.97
N THR A 70 19.86 -18.48 1.96
CA THR A 70 20.75 -17.36 2.32
C THR A 70 22.20 -17.75 2.60
N HIS A 71 22.50 -19.02 2.91
CA HIS A 71 23.87 -19.53 3.13
C HIS A 71 24.65 -19.74 1.84
N ASN A 72 24.00 -19.86 0.68
CA ASN A 72 24.63 -20.11 -0.60
C ASN A 72 24.09 -19.27 -1.77
N ILE A 73 23.18 -18.31 -1.48
CA ILE A 73 22.74 -17.27 -2.44
C ILE A 73 23.17 -15.90 -1.91
N GLU A 74 23.64 -15.04 -2.82
CA GLU A 74 23.95 -13.64 -2.56
C GLU A 74 23.28 -12.72 -3.58
N LEU A 75 23.09 -11.44 -3.19
CA LEU A 75 22.71 -10.38 -4.11
C LEU A 75 23.97 -9.85 -4.81
N ARG A 76 23.88 -9.70 -6.13
CA ARG A 76 24.87 -8.95 -6.93
C ARG A 76 24.13 -7.94 -7.79
N SER A 77 24.77 -6.81 -8.04
CA SER A 77 24.30 -5.87 -9.08
C SER A 77 24.44 -6.53 -10.44
N PHE A 78 23.41 -6.44 -11.25
CA PHE A 78 23.44 -6.85 -12.66
C PHE A 78 22.53 -5.91 -13.44
N GLU A 79 22.98 -5.53 -14.62
CA GLU A 79 22.22 -4.66 -15.50
C GLU A 79 20.97 -5.37 -16.00
N ARG A 80 19.84 -4.74 -15.79
CA ARG A 80 18.58 -5.05 -16.43
C ARG A 80 18.21 -3.84 -17.25
N LEU A 81 18.36 -3.91 -18.56
CA LEU A 81 17.91 -2.87 -19.48
C LEU A 81 16.50 -3.26 -19.94
N PRO A 82 15.44 -2.72 -19.34
CA PRO A 82 14.09 -3.00 -19.78
C PRO A 82 13.80 -2.24 -21.06
N GLU A 83 13.35 -2.92 -22.09
CA GLU A 83 12.66 -2.25 -23.20
C GLU A 83 11.32 -1.74 -22.69
N VAL A 84 11.14 -0.43 -22.68
CA VAL A 84 9.88 0.20 -22.27
C VAL A 84 8.79 -0.12 -23.28
N GLY A 85 7.61 -0.57 -22.79
CA GLY A 85 6.43 -0.79 -23.64
C GLY A 85 6.50 -2.03 -24.55
N GLY A 86 7.41 -2.97 -24.26
CA GLY A 86 7.56 -4.21 -25.05
C GLY A 86 6.39 -5.20 -24.90
N VAL A 87 5.62 -5.10 -23.83
CA VAL A 87 4.48 -5.99 -23.52
C VAL A 87 3.18 -5.21 -23.52
N LYS A 88 2.39 -5.33 -24.57
CA LYS A 88 1.02 -4.78 -24.64
C LYS A 88 0.01 -5.88 -24.30
N ASN A 89 -0.49 -5.88 -23.09
CA ASN A 89 -1.61 -6.74 -22.73
C ASN A 89 -2.92 -6.01 -23.09
N LYS A 90 -3.68 -6.59 -24.02
CA LYS A 90 -5.03 -6.09 -24.32
C LYS A 90 -5.92 -6.38 -23.11
N ILE A 91 -6.35 -5.30 -22.45
CA ILE A 91 -7.43 -5.39 -21.47
C ILE A 91 -8.71 -5.80 -22.22
N ASN A 92 -9.23 -6.96 -21.91
CA ASN A 92 -10.51 -7.40 -22.45
C ASN A 92 -11.62 -6.62 -21.75
N LYS A 93 -12.39 -5.83 -22.51
CA LYS A 93 -13.57 -5.19 -21.93
C LYS A 93 -14.57 -6.27 -21.51
N PRO A 94 -15.03 -6.28 -20.26
CA PRO A 94 -15.96 -7.29 -19.80
C PRO A 94 -17.29 -7.20 -20.57
N THR A 95 -17.89 -8.35 -20.87
CA THR A 95 -19.17 -8.42 -21.57
C THR A 95 -20.36 -7.95 -20.71
N LYS A 96 -20.18 -7.92 -19.39
CA LYS A 96 -21.18 -7.45 -18.41
C LYS A 96 -20.55 -6.40 -17.49
N SER A 97 -21.26 -5.30 -17.25
CA SER A 97 -20.85 -4.30 -16.26
C SER A 97 -20.97 -4.86 -14.84
N ALA A 98 -19.91 -4.74 -14.02
CA ALA A 98 -20.00 -4.99 -12.60
C ALA A 98 -20.46 -3.73 -11.86
N ASN A 99 -21.29 -3.92 -10.84
CA ASN A 99 -21.82 -2.85 -10.00
C ASN A 99 -21.71 -3.22 -8.53
N PHE A 100 -21.73 -2.22 -7.66
CA PHE A 100 -21.75 -2.41 -6.20
C PHE A 100 -22.67 -1.38 -5.54
N GLN A 101 -22.95 -1.55 -4.26
CA GLN A 101 -23.73 -0.61 -3.45
C GLN A 101 -22.78 0.39 -2.79
N GLY A 102 -22.79 1.65 -3.28
CA GLY A 102 -21.91 2.70 -2.83
C GLY A 102 -22.62 3.99 -2.45
N TYR A 103 -21.92 4.89 -1.77
CA TYR A 103 -22.41 6.23 -1.43
C TYR A 103 -21.92 7.24 -2.48
N LEU A 104 -22.82 7.70 -3.34
CA LEU A 104 -22.49 8.75 -4.32
C LEU A 104 -22.36 10.10 -3.61
N ARG A 105 -21.25 10.79 -3.81
CA ARG A 105 -20.98 12.12 -3.27
C ARG A 105 -21.31 13.19 -4.29
N SER A 106 -21.61 14.41 -3.82
CA SER A 106 -21.93 15.57 -4.68
C SER A 106 -20.84 15.92 -5.69
N ASN A 107 -19.59 15.52 -5.44
CA ASN A 107 -18.46 15.71 -6.36
C ASN A 107 -18.29 14.55 -7.38
N GLY A 108 -19.21 13.58 -7.41
CA GLY A 108 -19.17 12.41 -8.29
C GLY A 108 -18.27 11.26 -7.83
N LYS A 109 -17.52 11.43 -6.73
CA LYS A 109 -16.79 10.33 -6.11
C LYS A 109 -17.75 9.37 -5.41
N VAL A 110 -17.34 8.10 -5.23
CA VAL A 110 -18.17 7.07 -4.60
C VAL A 110 -17.45 6.47 -3.41
N GLY A 111 -18.10 6.51 -2.25
CA GLY A 111 -17.63 5.84 -1.04
C GLY A 111 -18.17 4.42 -0.91
N THR A 112 -17.36 3.52 -0.39
CA THR A 112 -17.76 2.16 0.04
C THR A 112 -18.16 2.14 1.50
N ARG A 113 -17.84 3.22 2.24
CA ARG A 113 -18.14 3.45 3.65
C ARG A 113 -18.65 4.86 3.88
N ASN A 114 -19.15 5.13 5.09
CA ASN A 114 -19.74 6.41 5.46
C ASN A 114 -19.35 6.80 6.90
N TYR A 115 -18.06 7.13 7.09
CA TYR A 115 -17.51 7.53 8.38
C TYR A 115 -17.62 9.04 8.63
N ILE A 116 -17.55 9.45 9.90
CA ILE A 116 -17.13 10.79 10.29
C ILE A 116 -15.66 10.74 10.69
N GLY A 117 -14.83 11.56 10.03
CA GLY A 117 -13.40 11.65 10.29
C GLY A 117 -13.06 12.85 11.21
N ILE A 118 -12.10 12.65 12.09
CA ILE A 118 -11.51 13.72 12.92
C ILE A 118 -10.03 13.77 12.61
N LEU A 119 -9.58 14.83 11.92
CA LEU A 119 -8.20 15.01 11.49
C LEU A 119 -7.45 15.92 12.43
N SER A 120 -6.27 15.51 12.88
CA SER A 120 -5.33 16.38 13.60
C SER A 120 -4.43 17.12 12.60
N THR A 121 -4.22 18.44 12.77
CA THR A 121 -3.21 19.18 11.99
C THR A 121 -1.83 19.09 12.60
N VAL A 122 -1.76 18.69 13.87
CA VAL A 122 -0.55 18.69 14.68
C VAL A 122 -0.62 17.61 15.76
N ASN A 123 0.53 17.06 16.16
CA ASN A 123 0.63 16.07 17.24
C ASN A 123 -0.05 16.53 18.54
N CYS A 124 0.00 17.82 18.88
CA CYS A 124 -0.63 18.37 20.09
C CYS A 124 -2.16 18.23 20.11
N SER A 125 -2.82 18.13 18.96
CA SER A 125 -4.27 17.91 18.87
C SER A 125 -4.67 16.43 18.79
N ALA A 126 -3.70 15.51 18.69
CA ALA A 126 -3.95 14.08 18.49
C ALA A 126 -4.79 13.45 19.60
N SER A 127 -4.42 13.66 20.88
CA SER A 127 -5.14 13.10 22.03
C SER A 127 -6.56 13.65 22.15
N ILE A 128 -6.79 14.90 21.76
CA ILE A 128 -8.11 15.53 21.77
C ILE A 128 -8.99 14.90 20.68
N SER A 129 -8.45 14.75 19.47
CA SER A 129 -9.12 14.09 18.35
C SER A 129 -9.52 12.65 18.72
N GLN A 130 -8.61 11.90 19.35
CA GLN A 130 -8.87 10.53 19.83
C GLN A 130 -9.95 10.50 20.91
N ARG A 131 -9.95 11.45 21.86
CA ARG A 131 -10.99 11.54 22.91
C ARG A 131 -12.36 11.88 22.35
N ILE A 132 -12.43 12.77 21.36
CA ILE A 132 -13.69 13.10 20.68
C ILE A 132 -14.23 11.85 19.97
N ALA A 133 -13.39 11.14 19.19
CA ALA A 133 -13.79 9.91 18.51
C ALA A 133 -14.17 8.80 19.50
N GLY A 134 -13.40 8.68 20.58
CA GLY A 134 -13.62 7.69 21.65
C GLY A 134 -14.98 7.81 22.33
N TYR A 135 -15.53 9.04 22.41
CA TYR A 135 -16.89 9.25 22.94
C TYR A 135 -17.95 8.47 22.15
N PHE A 136 -17.75 8.23 20.86
CA PHE A 136 -18.65 7.50 19.97
C PHE A 136 -18.28 6.01 19.83
N LYS A 137 -17.20 5.55 20.48
CA LYS A 137 -16.80 4.14 20.54
C LYS A 137 -17.16 3.54 21.88
N SER A 138 -17.74 2.41 21.88
CA SER A 138 -18.52 1.68 22.85
C SER A 138 -18.04 1.52 24.31
N GLU A 139 -16.79 1.58 24.67
CA GLU A 139 -16.38 0.93 25.93
C GLU A 139 -15.86 1.85 27.03
N SER A 140 -15.72 3.15 26.80
CA SER A 140 -14.90 3.99 27.70
C SER A 140 -15.63 5.01 28.57
N TYR A 141 -16.92 5.28 28.38
CA TYR A 141 -17.59 6.42 29.04
C TYR A 141 -18.93 6.14 29.73
N GLY A 142 -19.24 4.89 30.06
CA GLY A 142 -20.40 4.57 30.94
C GLY A 142 -21.78 4.63 30.30
N GLU A 143 -21.94 5.26 29.14
CA GLU A 143 -23.10 5.11 28.28
C GLU A 143 -22.74 4.05 27.23
N SER A 144 -23.64 3.13 26.93
CA SER A 144 -23.40 2.15 25.87
C SER A 144 -23.38 2.90 24.53
N PRO A 145 -22.29 2.95 23.80
CA PRO A 145 -22.19 3.68 22.53
C PRO A 145 -22.92 3.01 21.38
N ASN A 146 -23.25 1.73 21.54
CA ASN A 146 -24.22 1.10 20.68
C ASN A 146 -25.50 1.95 20.57
N ASP A 147 -25.85 2.71 21.61
CA ASP A 147 -27.03 3.56 21.61
C ASP A 147 -26.86 4.83 20.80
N ILE A 148 -25.67 5.46 20.79
CA ILE A 148 -25.45 6.71 20.04
C ILE A 148 -25.44 6.45 18.55
N LEU A 149 -24.60 5.50 18.07
CA LEU A 149 -24.48 5.19 16.65
C LEU A 149 -25.68 4.43 16.12
N ALA A 150 -26.42 3.69 16.96
CA ALA A 150 -27.69 3.07 16.59
C ALA A 150 -28.74 4.07 16.09
N SER A 151 -28.66 5.33 16.54
CA SER A 151 -29.50 6.42 16.05
C SER A 151 -29.09 6.93 14.65
N TYR A 152 -27.95 6.46 14.11
CA TYR A 152 -27.37 6.85 12.83
C TYR A 152 -26.97 5.64 11.98
N PRO A 153 -27.97 4.82 11.53
CA PRO A 153 -27.70 3.53 10.87
C PRO A 153 -26.93 3.66 9.55
N ASN A 154 -26.89 4.86 8.96
CA ASN A 154 -26.17 5.14 7.73
C ASN A 154 -24.72 5.61 7.97
N ALA A 155 -24.28 5.72 9.24
CA ALA A 155 -22.89 6.02 9.59
C ALA A 155 -22.16 4.75 10.01
N ASP A 156 -21.00 4.47 9.39
CA ASP A 156 -20.15 3.32 9.73
C ASP A 156 -19.33 3.55 11.03
N GLY A 157 -19.26 4.80 11.52
CA GLY A 157 -18.58 5.13 12.78
C GLY A 157 -17.91 6.51 12.77
N VAL A 158 -17.23 6.79 13.89
CA VAL A 158 -16.41 8.01 14.07
C VAL A 158 -14.97 7.59 14.32
N ILE A 159 -14.04 8.10 13.51
CA ILE A 159 -12.63 7.74 13.58
C ILE A 159 -11.74 8.98 13.69
N ALA A 160 -10.70 8.90 14.52
CA ALA A 160 -9.65 9.91 14.60
C ALA A 160 -8.45 9.46 13.75
N LEU A 161 -7.98 10.35 12.89
CA LEU A 161 -6.77 10.21 12.09
C LEU A 161 -5.74 11.19 12.65
N THR A 162 -4.72 10.65 13.29
CA THR A 162 -3.72 11.39 14.06
C THR A 162 -2.31 11.03 13.59
N HIS A 163 -1.37 11.96 13.85
CA HIS A 163 0.04 11.79 13.51
C HIS A 163 0.91 12.55 14.53
N ASP A 164 2.23 12.36 14.46
CA ASP A 164 3.21 12.90 15.41
C ASP A 164 3.98 14.14 14.89
N SER A 165 3.48 14.78 13.82
CA SER A 165 4.13 15.91 13.15
C SER A 165 3.30 17.19 13.23
N GLY A 166 3.61 18.21 12.43
CA GLY A 166 2.84 19.46 12.27
C GLY A 166 3.34 20.63 13.12
N CYS A 167 4.12 20.36 14.17
CA CYS A 167 4.76 21.37 15.01
C CYS A 167 6.26 21.48 14.69
N GLY A 168 6.84 22.67 14.80
CA GLY A 168 8.30 22.84 14.69
C GLY A 168 8.95 22.35 13.38
N MET A 169 8.19 22.20 12.32
CA MET A 169 8.69 21.81 11.02
C MET A 169 8.98 23.03 10.14
N SER A 170 9.76 22.84 9.05
CA SER A 170 9.98 23.92 8.08
C SER A 170 8.68 24.33 7.40
N ILE A 171 8.49 25.63 7.20
CA ILE A 171 7.37 26.18 6.42
C ILE A 171 7.57 25.86 4.92
N GLU A 172 8.82 25.78 4.49
CA GLU A 172 9.22 25.44 3.12
C GLU A 172 9.77 24.02 3.11
N GLY A 173 9.50 23.29 2.01
CA GLY A 173 10.04 21.98 1.77
C GLY A 173 9.00 20.84 1.79
N ASP A 174 9.50 19.65 1.50
CA ASP A 174 8.68 18.47 1.20
C ASP A 174 7.88 17.96 2.40
N GLY A 175 8.40 18.11 3.62
CA GLY A 175 7.76 17.56 4.82
C GLY A 175 6.37 18.17 5.09
N LEU A 176 6.23 19.52 5.03
CA LEU A 176 4.93 20.17 5.19
C LEU A 176 4.01 19.88 4.00
N ALA A 177 4.55 19.90 2.79
CA ALA A 177 3.79 19.62 1.57
C ALA A 177 3.21 18.20 1.61
N LEU A 178 4.01 17.21 2.03
CA LEU A 178 3.61 15.83 2.19
C LEU A 178 2.51 15.65 3.25
N LEU A 179 2.70 16.24 4.45
CA LEU A 179 1.71 16.22 5.52
C LEU A 179 0.38 16.81 5.06
N GLN A 180 0.42 17.98 4.41
CA GLN A 180 -0.78 18.62 3.88
C GLN A 180 -1.46 17.79 2.81
N ARG A 181 -0.71 17.17 1.90
CA ARG A 181 -1.24 16.29 0.85
C ARG A 181 -2.02 15.12 1.46
N VAL A 182 -1.46 14.44 2.46
CA VAL A 182 -2.12 13.35 3.18
C VAL A 182 -3.39 13.83 3.86
N LEU A 183 -3.32 14.91 4.64
CA LEU A 183 -4.49 15.43 5.38
C LEU A 183 -5.64 15.83 4.44
N ILE A 184 -5.32 16.44 3.29
CA ILE A 184 -6.34 16.83 2.31
C ILE A 184 -6.92 15.61 1.59
N GLY A 185 -6.08 14.65 1.24
CA GLY A 185 -6.57 13.40 0.65
C GLY A 185 -7.61 12.74 1.54
N TYR A 186 -7.32 12.61 2.84
CA TYR A 186 -8.30 12.11 3.81
C TYR A 186 -9.53 13.01 3.97
N ALA A 187 -9.36 14.34 3.98
CA ALA A 187 -10.49 15.26 4.08
C ALA A 187 -11.45 15.19 2.88
N GLU A 188 -10.95 14.83 1.69
CA GLU A 188 -11.73 14.69 0.46
C GLU A 188 -12.03 13.23 0.09
N HIS A 189 -11.64 12.27 0.95
CA HIS A 189 -11.86 10.85 0.67
C HIS A 189 -13.36 10.50 0.74
N PRO A 190 -13.92 9.81 -0.26
CA PRO A 190 -15.37 9.58 -0.38
C PRO A 190 -15.96 8.68 0.70
N ASN A 191 -15.15 7.98 1.48
CA ASN A 191 -15.63 7.21 2.63
C ASN A 191 -15.97 8.06 3.86
N PHE A 192 -15.74 9.38 3.79
CA PHE A 192 -16.16 10.30 4.86
C PHE A 192 -17.39 11.10 4.44
N ALA A 193 -18.45 11.01 5.25
CA ALA A 193 -19.63 11.85 5.14
C ALA A 193 -19.40 13.25 5.72
N GLY A 194 -18.48 13.34 6.69
CA GLY A 194 -18.14 14.59 7.34
C GLY A 194 -16.76 14.53 8.00
N ILE A 195 -16.12 15.70 8.09
CA ILE A 195 -14.77 15.86 8.65
C ILE A 195 -14.76 16.96 9.68
N LEU A 196 -14.13 16.70 10.83
CA LEU A 196 -13.73 17.69 11.82
C LEU A 196 -12.21 17.81 11.82
N ILE A 197 -11.67 18.98 11.48
CA ILE A 197 -10.23 19.28 11.56
C ILE A 197 -9.94 19.95 12.89
N VAL A 198 -9.00 19.40 13.66
CA VAL A 198 -8.63 19.88 15.01
C VAL A 198 -7.17 20.32 14.99
N GLY A 199 -6.95 21.61 15.27
CA GLY A 199 -5.64 22.22 15.44
C GLY A 199 -5.39 22.71 16.86
N LEU A 200 -4.13 23.06 17.15
CA LEU A 200 -3.75 23.68 18.43
C LEU A 200 -3.95 25.20 18.39
N GLY A 201 -3.40 25.88 17.38
CA GLY A 201 -3.43 27.33 17.18
C GLY A 201 -2.05 27.97 16.96
N CYS A 202 -0.95 27.30 17.35
CA CYS A 202 0.42 27.83 17.17
C CYS A 202 1.32 26.91 16.31
N GLU A 203 0.76 25.86 15.72
CA GLU A 203 1.47 24.95 14.82
C GLU A 203 1.83 25.60 13.48
N VAL A 204 2.84 25.05 12.80
CA VAL A 204 3.20 25.47 11.45
C VAL A 204 2.08 25.10 10.47
N ASN A 205 1.48 23.94 10.62
CA ASN A 205 0.38 23.46 9.78
C ASN A 205 -0.98 24.03 10.25
N GLN A 206 -1.15 25.34 10.22
CA GLN A 206 -2.34 26.06 10.66
C GLN A 206 -3.61 25.61 9.94
N VAL A 207 -4.68 25.34 10.70
CA VAL A 207 -5.99 24.90 10.15
C VAL A 207 -6.53 25.89 9.12
N SER A 208 -6.47 27.20 9.42
CA SER A 208 -6.99 28.23 8.50
C SER A 208 -6.22 28.28 7.18
N ALA A 209 -4.88 28.25 7.25
CA ALA A 209 -4.02 28.23 6.06
C ALA A 209 -4.23 26.96 5.21
N LEU A 210 -4.40 25.79 5.86
CA LEU A 210 -4.71 24.55 5.19
C LEU A 210 -6.05 24.62 4.42
N LEU A 211 -7.11 25.09 5.08
CA LEU A 211 -8.43 25.21 4.47
C LEU A 211 -8.45 26.22 3.31
N GLU A 212 -7.69 27.33 3.41
CA GLU A 212 -7.60 28.33 2.36
C GLU A 212 -6.81 27.79 1.16
N LYS A 213 -5.60 27.25 1.40
CA LYS A 213 -4.71 26.71 0.35
C LYS A 213 -5.43 25.68 -0.53
N PHE A 214 -6.25 24.82 0.06
CA PHE A 214 -6.95 23.73 -0.66
C PHE A 214 -8.42 24.04 -0.96
N LYS A 215 -8.87 25.29 -0.79
CA LYS A 215 -10.24 25.75 -1.09
C LYS A 215 -11.34 24.92 -0.41
N LEU A 216 -11.09 24.51 0.83
CA LEU A 216 -12.02 23.69 1.62
C LEU A 216 -12.92 24.50 2.54
N LYS A 217 -12.73 25.82 2.64
CA LYS A 217 -13.39 26.70 3.60
C LYS A 217 -14.93 26.66 3.49
N ASP A 218 -15.45 26.51 2.30
CA ASP A 218 -16.89 26.53 2.01
C ASP A 218 -17.53 25.13 1.89
N ARG A 219 -16.76 24.07 2.18
CA ARG A 219 -17.27 22.69 2.13
C ARG A 219 -18.17 22.41 3.33
N GLN A 220 -19.47 22.20 3.10
CA GLN A 220 -20.46 22.00 4.16
C GLN A 220 -20.19 20.79 5.07
N HIS A 221 -19.50 19.79 4.58
CA HIS A 221 -19.16 18.60 5.34
C HIS A 221 -17.85 18.71 6.14
N ILE A 222 -17.11 19.84 6.03
CA ILE A 222 -15.86 20.08 6.76
C ILE A 222 -16.11 21.12 7.86
N ARG A 223 -15.67 20.79 9.08
CA ARG A 223 -15.71 21.68 10.27
C ARG A 223 -14.32 21.80 10.85
N LYS A 224 -14.06 22.91 11.55
CA LYS A 224 -12.79 23.16 12.22
C LYS A 224 -12.97 23.46 13.70
N LEU A 225 -11.97 23.10 14.48
CA LEU A 225 -11.78 23.47 15.88
C LEU A 225 -10.32 23.81 16.14
N VAL A 226 -10.07 24.89 16.88
CA VAL A 226 -8.73 25.28 17.30
C VAL A 226 -8.73 25.34 18.84
N ILE A 227 -7.84 24.58 19.48
CA ILE A 227 -7.83 24.36 20.93
C ILE A 227 -7.68 25.68 21.71
N GLN A 228 -6.74 26.53 21.29
CA GLN A 228 -6.47 27.80 21.94
C GLN A 228 -7.66 28.77 21.82
N GLU A 229 -8.37 28.78 20.70
CA GLU A 229 -9.56 29.61 20.47
C GLU A 229 -10.79 29.11 21.25
N ASN A 230 -10.83 27.83 21.60
CA ASN A 230 -11.96 27.19 22.29
C ASN A 230 -11.81 27.15 23.83
N GLY A 231 -10.81 27.80 24.38
CA GLY A 231 -10.60 27.87 25.83
C GLY A 231 -10.03 26.58 26.43
N GLY A 232 -9.20 25.87 25.64
CA GLY A 232 -8.41 24.72 26.07
C GLY A 232 -9.06 23.36 25.86
N THR A 233 -8.36 22.31 26.28
CA THR A 233 -8.64 20.92 26.00
C THR A 233 -10.06 20.47 26.30
N ARG A 234 -10.55 20.73 27.53
CA ARG A 234 -11.87 20.24 27.98
C ARG A 234 -13.00 20.82 27.12
N LYS A 235 -13.01 22.13 26.93
CA LYS A 235 -14.05 22.79 26.12
C LYS A 235 -13.98 22.39 24.66
N THR A 236 -12.78 22.16 24.14
CA THR A 236 -12.59 21.67 22.76
C THR A 236 -13.17 20.27 22.57
N ILE A 237 -12.99 19.36 23.52
CA ILE A 237 -13.60 18.03 23.49
C ILE A 237 -15.14 18.13 23.51
N GLU A 238 -15.69 18.91 24.45
CA GLU A 238 -17.15 19.11 24.57
C GLU A 238 -17.76 19.68 23.28
N ASN A 239 -17.10 20.70 22.69
CA ASN A 239 -17.56 21.32 21.44
C ASN A 239 -17.35 20.36 20.23
N GLY A 240 -16.25 19.61 20.22
CA GLY A 240 -15.99 18.61 19.18
C GLY A 240 -17.06 17.52 19.14
N ILE A 241 -17.48 17.01 20.30
CA ILE A 241 -18.58 16.05 20.41
C ILE A 241 -19.88 16.64 19.83
N LYS A 242 -20.21 17.91 20.15
CA LYS A 242 -21.40 18.57 19.60
C LYS A 242 -21.33 18.72 18.07
N ILE A 243 -20.15 19.04 17.53
CA ILE A 243 -19.94 19.17 16.08
C ILE A 243 -20.09 17.81 15.41
N VAL A 244 -19.48 16.75 15.95
CA VAL A 244 -19.56 15.40 15.40
C VAL A 244 -21.01 14.90 15.41
N ARG A 245 -21.79 15.15 16.48
CA ARG A 245 -23.23 14.84 16.50
C ARG A 245 -23.98 15.52 15.33
N LYS A 246 -23.69 16.80 15.05
CA LYS A 246 -24.29 17.50 13.88
C LYS A 246 -23.87 16.90 12.54
N LEU A 247 -22.61 16.44 12.42
CA LEU A 247 -22.16 15.75 11.21
C LEU A 247 -22.84 14.39 11.05
N LEU A 248 -23.06 13.66 12.15
CA LEU A 248 -23.82 12.40 12.17
C LEU A 248 -25.29 12.60 11.76
N GLU A 249 -25.94 13.71 12.18
CA GLU A 249 -27.30 14.04 11.72
C GLU A 249 -27.35 14.12 10.19
N GLY A 250 -26.34 14.71 9.54
CA GLY A 250 -26.23 14.80 8.10
C GLY A 250 -26.07 13.44 7.39
N THR A 251 -25.71 12.36 8.12
CA THR A 251 -25.60 11.02 7.51
C THR A 251 -26.94 10.35 7.26
N LYS A 252 -28.04 10.81 7.87
CA LYS A 252 -29.36 10.23 7.71
C LYS A 252 -29.89 10.29 6.29
N ASP A 253 -29.45 11.29 5.53
CA ASP A 253 -29.86 11.52 4.13
C ASP A 253 -29.04 10.67 3.13
N PHE A 254 -27.94 10.05 3.56
CA PHE A 254 -27.12 9.23 2.68
C PHE A 254 -27.66 7.80 2.63
N GLN A 255 -27.89 7.32 1.43
CA GLN A 255 -28.24 5.92 1.18
C GLN A 255 -27.27 5.32 0.16
N ARG A 256 -27.10 4.01 0.23
CA ARG A 256 -26.35 3.28 -0.80
C ARG A 256 -27.19 3.15 -2.04
N GLU A 257 -26.56 3.37 -3.19
CA GLU A 257 -27.18 3.19 -4.50
C GLU A 257 -26.30 2.29 -5.38
N THR A 258 -26.89 1.74 -6.43
CA THR A 258 -26.15 0.89 -7.37
C THR A 258 -25.27 1.74 -8.25
N VAL A 259 -23.96 1.55 -8.13
CA VAL A 259 -22.94 2.29 -8.87
C VAL A 259 -21.98 1.33 -9.59
N SER A 260 -21.41 1.80 -10.70
CA SER A 260 -20.49 1.00 -11.51
C SER A 260 -19.16 0.74 -10.79
N ALA A 261 -18.61 -0.47 -10.97
CA ALA A 261 -17.28 -0.86 -10.48
C ALA A 261 -16.15 0.04 -11.00
N LYS A 262 -16.36 0.84 -12.05
CA LYS A 262 -15.40 1.86 -12.53
C LYS A 262 -15.01 2.90 -11.46
N HIS A 263 -15.79 3.01 -10.39
CA HIS A 263 -15.52 3.91 -9.26
C HIS A 263 -14.63 3.28 -8.19
N LEU A 264 -14.36 1.97 -8.28
CA LEU A 264 -13.45 1.31 -7.33
C LEU A 264 -12.02 1.79 -7.55
N CYS A 265 -11.35 2.06 -6.44
CA CYS A 265 -9.91 2.22 -6.33
C CYS A 265 -9.44 1.30 -5.21
N ILE A 266 -8.52 0.39 -5.50
CA ILE A 266 -7.96 -0.54 -4.52
C ILE A 266 -6.47 -0.32 -4.37
N GLY A 267 -5.99 -0.29 -3.13
CA GLY A 267 -4.57 -0.32 -2.80
C GLY A 267 -4.09 -1.76 -2.61
N LEU A 268 -2.88 -2.05 -3.06
CA LEU A 268 -2.23 -3.35 -2.94
C LEU A 268 -1.03 -3.20 -2.00
N GLU A 269 -0.98 -4.04 -0.97
CA GLU A 269 0.07 -4.01 0.04
C GLU A 269 0.75 -5.36 0.22
N CYS A 270 1.97 -5.32 0.76
CA CYS A 270 2.63 -6.49 1.28
C CYS A 270 1.95 -6.93 2.58
N GLY A 271 1.83 -8.24 2.78
CA GLY A 271 1.44 -8.83 4.05
C GLY A 271 2.58 -9.67 4.63
N GLY A 272 2.27 -10.81 5.24
CA GLY A 272 3.26 -11.81 5.63
C GLY A 272 3.82 -12.51 4.39
N SER A 273 4.98 -12.06 3.87
CA SER A 273 5.58 -12.65 2.68
C SER A 273 6.36 -13.91 3.01
N ASP A 274 6.07 -14.98 2.28
CA ASP A 274 6.81 -16.24 2.27
C ASP A 274 6.92 -16.81 0.84
N ALA A 275 7.46 -17.99 0.69
CA ALA A 275 7.58 -18.61 -0.62
C ALA A 275 6.23 -18.95 -1.26
N TYR A 276 5.17 -19.16 -0.46
CA TYR A 276 3.84 -19.52 -0.96
C TYR A 276 3.06 -18.30 -1.43
N SER A 277 3.23 -17.14 -0.78
CA SER A 277 2.57 -15.90 -1.18
C SER A 277 2.88 -15.53 -2.62
N GLY A 278 4.12 -15.79 -3.09
CA GLY A 278 4.54 -15.54 -4.47
C GLY A 278 3.91 -16.47 -5.52
N ILE A 279 3.36 -17.62 -5.12
CA ILE A 279 2.74 -18.58 -6.03
C ILE A 279 1.22 -18.71 -5.88
N SER A 280 0.63 -18.15 -4.84
CA SER A 280 -0.81 -18.21 -4.57
C SER A 280 -1.42 -16.85 -4.30
N ALA A 281 -1.19 -16.24 -3.15
CA ALA A 281 -1.85 -15.01 -2.72
C ALA A 281 -1.58 -13.84 -3.68
N ASN A 282 -0.32 -13.58 -4.03
CA ASN A 282 0.04 -12.44 -4.87
C ASN A 282 -0.50 -12.57 -6.31
N PRO A 283 -0.36 -13.71 -7.02
CA PRO A 283 -1.00 -13.89 -8.33
C PRO A 283 -2.53 -13.83 -8.28
N SER A 284 -3.16 -14.35 -7.22
CA SER A 284 -4.62 -14.25 -7.05
C SER A 284 -5.07 -12.80 -6.86
N LEU A 285 -4.31 -12.02 -6.07
CA LEU A 285 -4.54 -10.59 -5.93
C LEU A 285 -4.32 -9.86 -7.25
N GLY A 286 -3.31 -10.26 -8.02
CA GLY A 286 -3.05 -9.72 -9.36
C GLY A 286 -4.21 -9.96 -10.32
N ALA A 287 -4.80 -11.15 -10.31
CA ALA A 287 -6.00 -11.44 -11.11
C ALA A 287 -7.20 -10.58 -10.68
N ALA A 288 -7.37 -10.34 -9.38
CA ALA A 288 -8.40 -9.44 -8.86
C ALA A 288 -8.13 -7.98 -9.27
N ALA A 289 -6.86 -7.55 -9.27
CA ALA A 289 -6.45 -6.23 -9.74
C ALA A 289 -6.80 -6.04 -11.22
N ASP A 290 -6.48 -7.02 -12.08
CA ASP A 290 -6.82 -6.99 -13.50
C ASP A 290 -8.34 -6.89 -13.71
N LEU A 291 -9.16 -7.61 -12.94
CA LEU A 291 -10.63 -7.49 -13.00
C LEU A 291 -11.11 -6.08 -12.68
N VAL A 292 -10.53 -5.42 -11.68
CA VAL A 292 -10.89 -4.01 -11.34
C VAL A 292 -10.54 -3.09 -12.51
N VAL A 293 -9.35 -3.25 -13.11
CA VAL A 293 -8.93 -2.46 -14.28
C VAL A 293 -9.81 -2.72 -15.49
N GLU A 294 -10.15 -3.97 -15.79
CA GLU A 294 -11.07 -4.36 -16.87
C GLU A 294 -12.44 -3.66 -16.74
N HIS A 295 -12.93 -3.49 -15.52
CA HIS A 295 -14.17 -2.78 -15.22
C HIS A 295 -14.01 -1.24 -15.16
N GLY A 296 -12.83 -0.70 -15.51
CA GLY A 296 -12.54 0.74 -15.56
C GLY A 296 -12.23 1.36 -14.20
N GLY A 297 -11.93 0.56 -13.18
CA GLY A 297 -11.45 1.00 -11.87
C GLY A 297 -9.96 1.36 -11.89
N SER A 298 -9.43 1.67 -10.71
CA SER A 298 -8.01 1.95 -10.51
C SER A 298 -7.42 1.00 -9.47
N VAL A 299 -6.15 0.69 -9.63
CA VAL A 299 -5.37 -0.14 -8.72
C VAL A 299 -4.08 0.58 -8.42
N ILE A 300 -3.71 0.68 -7.16
CA ILE A 300 -2.45 1.29 -6.72
C ILE A 300 -1.54 0.17 -6.21
N LEU A 301 -0.41 -0.03 -6.87
CA LEU A 301 0.72 -0.77 -6.33
C LEU A 301 1.72 0.23 -5.75
N SER A 302 2.32 -0.07 -4.61
CA SER A 302 3.26 0.81 -3.94
C SER A 302 4.43 0.04 -3.32
N GLU A 303 5.12 0.61 -2.32
CA GLU A 303 6.26 0.00 -1.64
C GLU A 303 7.49 -0.14 -2.56
N THR A 304 8.02 1.03 -3.02
CA THR A 304 9.13 1.08 -4.01
C THR A 304 10.32 0.17 -3.66
N PRO A 305 10.80 0.10 -2.40
CA PRO A 305 11.87 -0.83 -2.05
C PRO A 305 11.51 -2.31 -2.25
N GLU A 306 10.22 -2.67 -2.25
CA GLU A 306 9.77 -4.05 -2.37
C GLU A 306 9.64 -4.55 -3.82
N ILE A 307 9.76 -3.66 -4.81
CA ILE A 307 9.83 -4.05 -6.22
C ILE A 307 11.27 -4.02 -6.75
N TYR A 308 12.24 -3.68 -5.92
CA TYR A 308 13.65 -3.57 -6.29
C TYR A 308 14.17 -4.84 -6.96
N GLY A 309 14.69 -4.66 -8.18
CA GLY A 309 15.19 -5.76 -9.01
C GLY A 309 14.11 -6.53 -9.79
N ALA A 310 12.82 -6.20 -9.62
CA ALA A 310 11.71 -6.68 -10.45
C ALA A 310 10.97 -5.54 -11.18
N GLU A 311 11.41 -4.30 -11.00
CA GLU A 311 10.85 -3.09 -11.63
C GLU A 311 10.76 -3.19 -13.15
N HIS A 312 11.70 -3.90 -13.78
CA HIS A 312 11.71 -4.12 -15.23
C HIS A 312 10.41 -4.76 -15.73
N LEU A 313 9.75 -5.62 -14.93
CA LEU A 313 8.47 -6.24 -15.29
C LEU A 313 7.31 -5.23 -15.32
N LEU A 314 7.39 -4.15 -14.56
CA LEU A 314 6.45 -3.03 -14.60
C LEU A 314 6.80 -2.06 -15.74
N ILE A 315 8.09 -1.73 -15.91
CA ILE A 315 8.58 -0.84 -16.97
C ILE A 315 8.23 -1.37 -18.35
N GLN A 316 8.36 -2.68 -18.58
CA GLN A 316 7.96 -3.33 -19.83
C GLN A 316 6.46 -3.18 -20.16
N ARG A 317 5.62 -2.92 -19.15
CA ARG A 317 4.18 -2.71 -19.28
C ARG A 317 3.78 -1.23 -19.24
N ALA A 318 4.74 -0.31 -19.12
CA ALA A 318 4.48 1.12 -19.09
C ALA A 318 3.85 1.59 -20.42
N VAL A 319 2.78 2.39 -20.33
CA VAL A 319 2.06 2.89 -21.50
C VAL A 319 2.88 3.88 -22.33
N THR A 320 3.84 4.56 -21.71
CA THR A 320 4.79 5.47 -22.35
C THR A 320 6.20 5.36 -21.74
N PRO A 321 7.25 5.76 -22.49
CA PRO A 321 8.61 5.83 -21.94
C PRO A 321 8.73 6.69 -20.69
N GLU A 322 8.00 7.81 -20.61
CA GLU A 322 8.02 8.72 -19.46
C GLU A 322 7.51 8.07 -18.19
N VAL A 323 6.49 7.20 -18.29
CA VAL A 323 5.98 6.41 -17.15
C VAL A 323 7.05 5.43 -16.67
N GLY A 324 7.71 4.73 -17.61
CA GLY A 324 8.79 3.81 -17.27
C GLY A 324 10.00 4.52 -16.62
N ASN A 325 10.40 5.66 -17.17
CA ASN A 325 11.51 6.45 -16.64
C ASN A 325 11.24 6.95 -15.23
N ARG A 326 10.03 7.44 -14.95
CA ARG A 326 9.65 7.85 -13.57
C ARG A 326 9.81 6.72 -12.55
N LEU A 327 9.48 5.47 -12.92
CA LEU A 327 9.68 4.34 -12.03
C LEU A 327 11.18 4.06 -11.82
N THR A 328 11.98 4.16 -12.87
CA THR A 328 13.44 4.02 -12.78
C THR A 328 14.06 5.08 -11.87
N ASP A 329 13.63 6.35 -12.01
CA ASP A 329 14.09 7.46 -11.17
C ASP A 329 13.77 7.23 -9.69
N LEU A 330 12.60 6.67 -9.37
CA LEU A 330 12.24 6.30 -7.99
C LEU A 330 13.16 5.22 -7.44
N ILE A 331 13.48 4.19 -8.21
CA ILE A 331 14.43 3.14 -7.80
C ILE A 331 15.79 3.74 -7.48
N HIS A 332 16.32 4.59 -8.35
CA HIS A 332 17.61 5.27 -8.13
C HIS A 332 17.57 6.20 -6.91
N TRP A 333 16.45 6.88 -6.69
CA TRP A 333 16.28 7.69 -5.49
C TRP A 333 16.38 6.83 -4.21
N TRP A 334 15.72 5.68 -4.18
CA TRP A 334 15.76 4.77 -3.03
C TRP A 334 17.14 4.13 -2.83
N GLU A 335 17.87 3.80 -3.89
CA GLU A 335 19.27 3.35 -3.80
C GLU A 335 20.14 4.41 -3.10
N ASN A 336 20.03 5.66 -3.53
CA ASN A 336 20.75 6.78 -2.93
C ASN A 336 20.33 7.03 -1.47
N TYR A 337 19.02 6.97 -1.19
CA TYR A 337 18.48 7.16 0.15
C TYR A 337 19.01 6.13 1.15
N VAL A 338 18.96 4.85 0.83
CA VAL A 338 19.48 3.81 1.72
C VAL A 338 21.00 3.90 1.90
N ALA A 339 21.74 4.34 0.89
CA ALA A 339 23.19 4.55 0.97
C ALA A 339 23.56 5.64 2.00
N ILE A 340 22.78 6.74 2.09
CA ILE A 340 22.97 7.80 3.10
C ILE A 340 22.94 7.21 4.52
N TYR A 341 22.08 6.23 4.76
CA TYR A 341 21.92 5.58 6.07
C TYR A 341 22.76 4.31 6.20
N GLN A 342 23.72 4.05 5.32
CA GLN A 342 24.55 2.84 5.31
C GLN A 342 23.72 1.54 5.31
N GLY A 343 22.51 1.62 4.75
CA GLY A 343 21.58 0.51 4.63
C GLY A 343 21.76 -0.28 3.33
N SER A 344 20.92 -1.28 3.15
CA SER A 344 20.84 -2.06 1.92
C SER A 344 19.38 -2.42 1.63
N LEU A 345 18.96 -2.31 0.38
CA LEU A 345 17.63 -2.77 -0.04
C LEU A 345 17.44 -4.28 0.21
N ASN A 346 18.53 -5.06 0.25
CA ASN A 346 18.49 -6.49 0.60
C ASN A 346 18.36 -6.77 2.11
N ASN A 347 18.24 -5.75 2.97
CA ASN A 347 17.81 -5.93 4.36
C ASN A 347 16.34 -6.37 4.45
N ASN A 348 15.54 -6.07 3.45
CA ASN A 348 14.27 -6.71 3.15
C ASN A 348 14.53 -7.80 2.09
N PRO A 349 14.28 -9.09 2.33
CA PRO A 349 13.30 -9.71 3.25
C PRO A 349 13.75 -9.79 4.72
N SER A 350 12.76 -9.69 5.62
CA SER A 350 12.94 -9.83 7.05
C SER A 350 13.36 -11.25 7.46
N PRO A 351 13.84 -11.48 8.72
CA PRO A 351 14.14 -12.82 9.19
C PRO A 351 12.97 -13.80 9.07
N GLY A 352 11.73 -13.36 9.33
CA GLY A 352 10.54 -14.18 9.17
C GLY A 352 10.25 -14.56 7.71
N ASN A 353 10.46 -13.64 6.77
CA ASN A 353 10.34 -13.95 5.34
C ASN A 353 11.40 -14.96 4.89
N LYS A 354 12.63 -14.85 5.42
CA LYS A 354 13.71 -15.80 5.17
C LYS A 354 13.38 -17.19 5.73
N ALA A 355 12.90 -17.26 6.98
CA ALA A 355 12.42 -18.52 7.55
C ALA A 355 11.26 -19.13 6.76
N GLY A 356 10.44 -18.32 6.08
CA GLY A 356 9.39 -18.74 5.15
C GLY A 356 9.87 -19.10 3.74
N GLY A 357 11.19 -19.15 3.50
CA GLY A 357 11.81 -19.66 2.27
C GLY A 357 12.27 -18.60 1.26
N ILE A 358 12.01 -17.30 1.48
CA ILE A 358 12.52 -16.22 0.63
C ILE A 358 14.00 -15.97 0.96
N SER A 359 14.86 -15.84 -0.07
CA SER A 359 16.31 -15.71 0.13
C SER A 359 16.83 -14.29 -0.07
N THR A 360 16.32 -13.55 -1.04
CA THR A 360 16.81 -12.21 -1.42
C THR A 360 15.66 -11.25 -1.68
N ILE A 361 15.98 -9.96 -1.77
CA ILE A 361 15.00 -8.95 -2.21
C ILE A 361 14.50 -9.23 -3.64
N LEU A 362 15.36 -9.74 -4.54
CA LEU A 362 14.94 -10.06 -5.91
C LEU A 362 13.81 -11.10 -5.92
N GLU A 363 13.91 -12.13 -5.09
CA GLU A 363 12.85 -13.14 -4.96
C GLU A 363 11.56 -12.56 -4.37
N LYS A 364 11.66 -11.71 -3.35
CA LYS A 364 10.51 -11.03 -2.74
C LYS A 364 9.82 -10.10 -3.74
N SER A 365 10.59 -9.32 -4.48
CA SER A 365 10.09 -8.33 -5.43
C SER A 365 9.33 -8.94 -6.61
N LEU A 366 9.74 -10.12 -7.08
CA LEU A 366 8.98 -10.85 -8.11
C LEU A 366 7.55 -11.18 -7.63
N GLY A 367 7.41 -11.59 -6.37
CA GLY A 367 6.11 -11.78 -5.74
C GLY A 367 5.34 -10.47 -5.57
N ALA A 368 6.01 -9.39 -5.17
CA ALA A 368 5.38 -8.08 -4.97
C ALA A 368 4.80 -7.54 -6.29
N VAL A 369 5.56 -7.59 -7.38
CA VAL A 369 5.10 -7.14 -8.71
C VAL A 369 3.90 -7.95 -9.21
N ALA A 370 3.84 -9.25 -8.88
CA ALA A 370 2.73 -10.12 -9.27
C ALA A 370 1.37 -9.65 -8.70
N LYS A 371 1.35 -8.92 -7.58
CA LYS A 371 0.13 -8.29 -7.02
C LYS A 371 -0.53 -7.32 -8.01
N GLY A 372 0.27 -6.64 -8.85
CA GLY A 372 -0.22 -5.71 -9.87
C GLY A 372 -0.81 -6.37 -11.12
N GLY A 373 -0.98 -7.70 -11.15
CA GLY A 373 -1.55 -8.42 -12.27
C GLY A 373 -0.74 -8.28 -13.56
N THR A 374 -1.46 -8.23 -14.68
CA THR A 374 -0.90 -8.14 -16.04
C THR A 374 -1.23 -6.84 -16.75
N SER A 375 -2.05 -5.97 -16.17
CA SER A 375 -2.49 -4.68 -16.74
C SER A 375 -1.32 -3.74 -17.04
N GLU A 376 -1.50 -2.87 -18.03
CA GLU A 376 -0.53 -1.82 -18.36
C GLU A 376 -0.34 -0.85 -17.18
N LEU A 377 0.91 -0.44 -16.93
CA LEU A 377 1.25 0.60 -15.97
C LEU A 377 0.94 1.96 -16.60
N VAL A 378 -0.15 2.59 -16.15
CA VAL A 378 -0.65 3.83 -16.77
C VAL A 378 -0.05 5.09 -16.18
N ASP A 379 0.43 5.04 -14.93
CA ASP A 379 1.05 6.18 -14.26
C ASP A 379 1.98 5.76 -13.13
N VAL A 380 2.90 6.66 -12.78
CA VAL A 380 3.77 6.58 -11.60
C VAL A 380 3.64 7.91 -10.87
N ILE A 381 3.20 7.87 -9.61
CA ILE A 381 2.86 9.06 -8.81
C ILE A 381 3.70 9.12 -7.53
N GLN A 382 3.82 10.31 -6.98
CA GLN A 382 4.44 10.54 -5.68
C GLN A 382 3.50 10.08 -4.56
N TYR A 383 4.06 9.91 -3.36
CA TYR A 383 3.33 9.53 -2.16
C TYR A 383 2.10 10.42 -1.92
N ALA A 384 0.92 9.80 -1.76
CA ALA A 384 -0.36 10.47 -1.55
C ALA A 384 -0.75 11.49 -2.65
N GLU A 385 -0.20 11.37 -3.86
CA GLU A 385 -0.61 12.21 -4.99
C GLU A 385 -1.92 11.68 -5.57
N PRO A 386 -2.90 12.58 -5.87
CA PRO A 386 -4.18 12.15 -6.42
C PRO A 386 -4.04 11.44 -7.77
N ILE A 387 -4.70 10.31 -7.93
CA ILE A 387 -4.75 9.56 -9.18
C ILE A 387 -5.55 10.37 -10.23
N LYS A 388 -4.95 10.57 -11.40
CA LYS A 388 -5.57 11.27 -12.54
C LYS A 388 -6.01 10.32 -13.65
N THR A 389 -5.49 9.09 -13.66
CA THR A 389 -5.72 8.09 -14.71
C THR A 389 -6.39 6.84 -14.16
N LYS A 390 -7.11 6.10 -14.99
CA LYS A 390 -7.70 4.82 -14.65
C LYS A 390 -6.78 3.68 -15.08
N GLY A 391 -6.67 2.63 -14.28
CA GLY A 391 -5.82 1.48 -14.54
C GLY A 391 -4.86 1.19 -13.39
N LEU A 392 -3.79 0.48 -13.67
CA LEU A 392 -2.71 0.19 -12.71
C LEU A 392 -1.79 1.40 -12.58
N VAL A 393 -1.71 1.95 -11.39
CA VAL A 393 -0.83 3.07 -11.02
C VAL A 393 0.20 2.57 -10.01
N PHE A 394 1.44 3.03 -10.13
CA PHE A 394 2.45 2.82 -9.10
C PHE A 394 2.62 4.11 -8.28
N MET A 395 2.53 4.00 -6.94
CA MET A 395 2.74 5.12 -6.02
C MET A 395 4.06 4.91 -5.26
N ASP A 396 4.91 5.94 -5.23
CA ASP A 396 6.09 5.91 -4.37
C ASP A 396 5.71 5.81 -2.90
N SER A 397 6.33 4.89 -2.19
CA SER A 397 6.23 4.78 -0.73
C SER A 397 7.37 3.93 -0.16
N PRO A 398 7.70 4.05 1.14
CA PRO A 398 8.57 3.08 1.81
C PRO A 398 7.92 1.70 1.84
N GLY A 399 8.74 0.66 1.98
CA GLY A 399 8.29 -0.72 2.22
C GLY A 399 7.87 -0.92 3.69
N TYR A 400 6.92 -0.15 4.17
CA TYR A 400 6.36 -0.20 5.52
C TYR A 400 4.85 0.01 5.44
N ASP A 401 4.10 -1.07 5.59
CA ASP A 401 2.67 -1.19 5.34
C ASP A 401 1.83 -0.02 5.89
N PRO A 402 1.92 0.38 7.19
CA PRO A 402 1.08 1.46 7.72
C PRO A 402 1.29 2.81 7.02
N VAL A 403 2.54 3.10 6.64
CA VAL A 403 2.86 4.35 5.91
C VAL A 403 2.39 4.25 4.47
N SER A 404 2.63 3.13 3.80
CA SER A 404 2.22 2.91 2.42
C SER A 404 0.69 2.99 2.27
N VAL A 405 -0.07 2.27 3.10
CA VAL A 405 -1.54 2.32 3.13
C VAL A 405 -2.05 3.74 3.38
N THR A 406 -1.41 4.49 4.29
CA THR A 406 -1.78 5.89 4.56
C THR A 406 -1.72 6.75 3.30
N GLY A 407 -0.67 6.57 2.48
CA GLY A 407 -0.53 7.28 1.21
C GLY A 407 -1.52 6.83 0.15
N GLN A 408 -1.80 5.52 0.06
CA GLN A 408 -2.76 4.97 -0.91
C GLN A 408 -4.20 5.42 -0.65
N VAL A 409 -4.58 5.56 0.63
CA VAL A 409 -5.92 5.99 1.03
C VAL A 409 -6.08 7.50 0.87
N ALA A 410 -5.02 8.27 1.05
CA ALA A 410 -5.03 9.72 0.86
C ALA A 410 -5.12 10.10 -0.62
#